data_e7114016c34975946dd9fa3cacea0b5c
#
_entry.id   e7114016c34975946dd9fa3cacea0b5c
#
_cell.length_a   1.000
_cell.length_b   1.000
_cell.length_c   1.000
_cell.angle_alpha   90.00
_cell.angle_beta   90.00
_cell.angle_gamma   90.00
#
_symmetry.space_group_name_H-M   'P 1'
#
loop_
_entity.id
_entity.type
_entity.pdbx_description
1 polymer ?
#
loop_
_entity_poly.entity_id
_entity_poly.type
_entity_poly.pdbx_seq_one_letter_code
_entity_poly.pdbx_strand_id
1 'polypeptide(L)'
;RAPRFETLSEDDLQATLQSLGLAADDLITGGEPMLVNTGNSFVVIGIRDSKTIKGLKPDFNLIEKLSESLDLIGFYVFSLDGVADGRDAGTRMFAPRYGILEESATGMAAGPLACYLREQLGMQKHEFTIEQGRWMATPSPSVIDVRLTIGNDNGIENLFAGGRGSIKE
;
A
#
# COMPACT_ATOMS: atom_id res chain seq x y z
N ARG A 1 10.03 -13.50 6.14
CA ARG A 1 8.86 -14.38 6.14
C ARG A 1 8.12 -14.22 4.82
N ALA A 2 7.75 -15.33 4.17
CA ALA A 2 7.00 -15.35 2.92
C ALA A 2 5.67 -14.58 3.09
N PRO A 3 5.27 -13.78 2.10
CA PRO A 3 3.99 -13.07 2.13
C PRO A 3 2.80 -14.02 1.96
N ARG A 4 1.66 -13.65 2.53
CA ARG A 4 0.37 -14.30 2.27
C ARG A 4 -0.56 -13.28 1.63
N PHE A 5 -1.26 -13.73 0.60
CA PHE A 5 -2.23 -12.92 -0.14
C PHE A 5 -3.61 -13.53 0.03
N GLU A 6 -4.59 -12.71 0.36
CA GLU A 6 -5.96 -13.12 0.51
C GLU A 6 -6.89 -12.17 -0.26
N THR A 7 -7.75 -12.75 -1.08
CA THR A 7 -8.77 -12.00 -1.81
C THR A 7 -9.84 -11.53 -0.83
N LEU A 8 -10.29 -10.29 -0.96
CA LEU A 8 -11.41 -9.77 -0.19
C LEU A 8 -12.71 -10.45 -0.63
N SER A 9 -13.65 -10.65 0.31
CA SER A 9 -15.03 -10.98 -0.06
C SER A 9 -15.64 -9.85 -0.88
N GLU A 10 -16.69 -10.11 -1.62
CA GLU A 10 -17.35 -9.06 -2.41
C GLU A 10 -17.87 -7.93 -1.53
N ASP A 11 -18.44 -8.24 -0.37
CA ASP A 11 -18.93 -7.25 0.59
C ASP A 11 -17.76 -6.40 1.15
N ASP A 12 -16.63 -7.00 1.49
CA ASP A 12 -15.45 -6.28 1.99
C ASP A 12 -14.81 -5.43 0.90
N LEU A 13 -14.79 -5.90 -0.34
CA LEU A 13 -14.32 -5.13 -1.50
C LEU A 13 -15.20 -3.89 -1.72
N GLN A 14 -16.53 -4.05 -1.72
CA GLN A 14 -17.45 -2.94 -1.89
C GLN A 14 -17.33 -1.92 -0.74
N ALA A 15 -17.24 -2.41 0.49
CA ALA A 15 -17.04 -1.54 1.66
C ALA A 15 -15.67 -0.83 1.60
N THR A 16 -14.62 -1.48 1.12
CA THR A 16 -13.29 -0.87 0.90
C THR A 16 -13.36 0.25 -0.13
N LEU A 17 -13.99 0.03 -1.28
CA LEU A 17 -14.19 1.05 -2.30
C LEU A 17 -15.02 2.22 -1.78
N GLN A 18 -16.13 1.92 -1.09
CA GLN A 18 -16.98 2.95 -0.49
C GLN A 18 -16.22 3.81 0.53
N SER A 19 -15.39 3.20 1.37
CA SER A 19 -14.60 3.91 2.38
C SER A 19 -13.61 4.92 1.80
N LEU A 20 -13.20 4.72 0.56
CA LEU A 20 -12.27 5.59 -0.16
C LEU A 20 -12.96 6.47 -1.22
N GLY A 21 -14.28 6.33 -1.40
CA GLY A 21 -15.04 7.04 -2.42
C GLY A 21 -14.66 6.62 -3.84
N LEU A 22 -14.28 5.36 -4.04
CA LEU A 22 -13.83 4.81 -5.31
C LEU A 22 -14.93 4.02 -6.03
N ALA A 23 -14.91 4.08 -7.35
CA ALA A 23 -15.57 3.14 -8.24
C ALA A 23 -14.59 2.05 -8.70
N ALA A 24 -15.10 0.94 -9.22
CA ALA A 24 -14.26 -0.14 -9.74
C ALA A 24 -13.31 0.35 -10.88
N ASP A 25 -13.76 1.29 -11.70
CA ASP A 25 -12.97 1.87 -12.79
C ASP A 25 -11.80 2.75 -12.32
N ASP A 26 -11.76 3.14 -11.05
CA ASP A 26 -10.65 3.89 -10.46
C ASP A 26 -9.47 2.98 -10.09
N LEU A 27 -9.69 1.68 -10.05
CA LEU A 27 -8.65 0.71 -9.72
C LEU A 27 -7.65 0.53 -10.88
N ILE A 28 -6.43 0.17 -10.51
CA ILE A 28 -5.39 -0.18 -11.47
C ILE A 28 -5.80 -1.42 -12.26
N THR A 29 -5.47 -1.44 -13.55
CA THR A 29 -5.73 -2.61 -14.40
C THR A 29 -4.82 -3.77 -14.01
N GLY A 30 -5.41 -4.97 -13.86
CA GLY A 30 -4.66 -6.19 -13.56
C GLY A 30 -4.29 -6.37 -12.08
N GLY A 31 -4.80 -5.53 -11.19
CA GLY A 31 -4.55 -5.63 -9.75
C GLY A 31 -5.80 -5.37 -8.92
N GLU A 32 -6.35 -6.40 -8.29
CA GLU A 32 -7.48 -6.27 -7.36
C GLU A 32 -6.98 -5.88 -5.97
N PRO A 33 -7.78 -5.15 -5.16
CA PRO A 33 -7.49 -4.95 -3.77
C PRO A 33 -7.35 -6.30 -3.03
N MET A 34 -6.27 -6.46 -2.28
CA MET A 34 -5.98 -7.70 -1.56
C MET A 34 -5.49 -7.42 -0.16
N LEU A 35 -5.79 -8.35 0.75
CA LEU A 35 -5.12 -8.42 2.03
C LEU A 35 -3.75 -9.07 1.82
N VAL A 36 -2.70 -8.34 2.22
CA VAL A 36 -1.31 -8.83 2.16
C VAL A 36 -0.72 -8.85 3.56
N ASN A 37 -0.25 -10.02 3.98
CA ASN A 37 0.35 -10.22 5.30
C ASN A 37 1.82 -10.65 5.17
N THR A 38 2.71 -9.88 5.75
CA THR A 38 4.15 -10.18 5.85
C THR A 38 4.65 -10.25 7.30
N GLY A 39 3.71 -10.41 8.22
CA GLY A 39 3.84 -10.31 9.67
C GLY A 39 2.75 -9.40 10.26
N ASN A 40 2.41 -8.33 9.54
CA ASN A 40 1.25 -7.47 9.76
C ASN A 40 0.41 -7.46 8.48
N SER A 41 -0.90 -7.28 8.64
CA SER A 41 -1.85 -7.29 7.53
C SER A 41 -2.23 -5.87 7.10
N PHE A 42 -2.20 -5.64 5.79
CA PHE A 42 -2.70 -4.42 5.14
C PHE A 42 -3.63 -4.80 3.98
N VAL A 43 -4.64 -4.00 3.73
CA VAL A 43 -5.29 -4.02 2.40
C VAL A 43 -4.47 -3.13 1.48
N VAL A 44 -3.96 -3.71 0.40
CA VAL A 44 -3.20 -3.03 -0.66
C VAL A 44 -4.16 -2.74 -1.80
N ILE A 45 -4.25 -1.46 -2.20
CA ILE A 45 -5.21 -0.97 -3.19
C ILE A 45 -4.48 -0.14 -4.24
N GLY A 46 -4.48 -0.62 -5.49
CA GLY A 46 -3.90 0.10 -6.63
C GLY A 46 -4.92 1.02 -7.30
N ILE A 47 -4.55 2.30 -7.46
CA ILE A 47 -5.35 3.34 -8.12
C ILE A 47 -4.75 3.66 -9.47
N ARG A 48 -5.62 3.79 -10.49
CA ARG A 48 -5.22 3.98 -11.89
C ARG A 48 -4.40 5.24 -12.12
N ASP A 49 -4.77 6.35 -11.50
CA ASP A 49 -4.15 7.64 -11.75
C ASP A 49 -3.86 8.46 -10.48
N SER A 50 -2.88 9.36 -10.61
CA SER A 50 -2.43 10.21 -9.50
C SER A 50 -3.46 11.26 -9.08
N LYS A 51 -4.35 11.69 -9.96
CA LYS A 51 -5.41 12.64 -9.64
C LYS A 51 -6.41 12.01 -8.66
N THR A 52 -6.81 10.78 -8.92
CA THR A 52 -7.75 10.05 -8.05
C THR A 52 -7.15 9.79 -6.67
N ILE A 53 -5.92 9.28 -6.59
CA ILE A 53 -5.31 9.00 -5.28
C ILE A 53 -5.04 10.28 -4.47
N LYS A 54 -4.67 11.37 -5.10
CA LYS A 54 -4.54 12.68 -4.45
C LYS A 54 -5.85 13.21 -3.91
N GLY A 55 -6.94 12.97 -4.66
CA GLY A 55 -8.28 13.45 -4.34
C GLY A 55 -9.08 12.57 -3.39
N LEU A 56 -8.51 11.46 -2.87
CA LEU A 56 -9.20 10.59 -1.93
C LEU A 56 -9.69 11.36 -0.70
N LYS A 57 -10.93 11.06 -0.31
CA LYS A 57 -11.56 11.55 0.93
C LYS A 57 -11.97 10.34 1.77
N PRO A 58 -11.05 9.78 2.56
CA PRO A 58 -11.31 8.56 3.31
C PRO A 58 -12.42 8.73 4.35
N ASP A 59 -13.34 7.79 4.42
CA ASP A 59 -14.23 7.60 5.57
C ASP A 59 -13.48 6.81 6.65
N PHE A 60 -12.86 7.51 7.57
CA PHE A 60 -12.03 6.91 8.61
C PHE A 60 -12.80 5.97 9.55
N ASN A 61 -14.08 6.25 9.81
CA ASN A 61 -14.92 5.37 10.64
C ASN A 61 -15.15 4.03 9.94
N LEU A 62 -15.41 4.04 8.65
CA LEU A 62 -15.61 2.83 7.87
C LEU A 62 -14.30 2.05 7.72
N ILE A 63 -13.17 2.73 7.47
CA ILE A 63 -11.84 2.11 7.41
C ILE A 63 -11.49 1.46 8.75
N GLU A 64 -11.78 2.11 9.89
CA GLU A 64 -11.54 1.55 11.22
C GLU A 64 -12.33 0.27 11.43
N LYS A 65 -13.64 0.27 11.14
CA LYS A 65 -14.50 -0.92 11.25
C LYS A 65 -14.01 -2.08 10.38
N LEU A 66 -13.64 -1.81 9.12
CA LEU A 66 -13.08 -2.82 8.22
C LEU A 66 -11.74 -3.34 8.74
N SER A 67 -10.89 -2.46 9.24
CA SER A 67 -9.59 -2.84 9.81
C SER A 67 -9.75 -3.73 11.04
N GLU A 68 -10.74 -3.48 11.88
CA GLU A 68 -11.08 -4.34 13.03
C GLU A 68 -11.61 -5.70 12.60
N SER A 69 -12.57 -5.73 11.66
CA SER A 69 -13.20 -6.97 11.21
C SER A 69 -12.25 -7.90 10.45
N LEU A 70 -11.30 -7.33 9.70
CA LEU A 70 -10.32 -8.08 8.91
C LEU A 70 -8.96 -8.24 9.63
N ASP A 71 -8.86 -7.74 10.86
CA ASP A 71 -7.63 -7.72 11.65
C ASP A 71 -6.44 -7.10 10.91
N LEU A 72 -6.65 -5.89 10.39
CA LEU A 72 -5.65 -5.12 9.64
C LEU A 72 -4.98 -4.06 10.50
N ILE A 73 -3.76 -3.70 10.13
CA ILE A 73 -3.13 -2.45 10.56
C ILE A 73 -3.81 -1.26 9.87
N GLY A 74 -4.04 -1.34 8.57
CA GLY A 74 -4.68 -0.27 7.82
C GLY A 74 -4.72 -0.52 6.32
N PHE A 75 -5.04 0.54 5.58
CA PHE A 75 -5.11 0.55 4.13
C PHE A 75 -3.86 1.19 3.55
N TYR A 76 -3.24 0.54 2.59
CA TYR A 76 -2.10 1.04 1.85
C TYR A 76 -2.47 1.22 0.39
N VAL A 77 -2.74 2.46 0.02
CA VAL A 77 -3.23 2.84 -1.31
C VAL A 77 -2.05 3.33 -2.13
N PHE A 78 -1.93 2.88 -3.37
CA PHE A 78 -0.82 3.27 -4.25
C PHE A 78 -1.29 3.63 -5.66
N SER A 79 -0.46 4.39 -6.36
CA SER A 79 -0.53 4.58 -7.81
C SER A 79 0.87 4.48 -8.42
N LEU A 80 0.92 4.03 -9.66
CA LEU A 80 2.13 4.01 -10.47
C LEU A 80 2.24 5.26 -11.34
N ASP A 81 1.13 6.02 -11.47
CA ASP A 81 1.05 7.25 -12.22
C ASP A 81 1.48 8.47 -11.37
N GLY A 82 2.14 9.43 -11.99
CA GLY A 82 2.50 10.69 -11.36
C GLY A 82 3.56 10.57 -10.24
N VAL A 83 4.31 9.47 -10.20
CA VAL A 83 5.41 9.27 -9.26
C VAL A 83 6.68 10.00 -9.72
N ALA A 84 7.55 10.35 -8.77
CA ALA A 84 8.84 10.95 -9.08
C ALA A 84 9.77 9.96 -9.77
N ASP A 85 10.75 10.46 -10.50
CA ASP A 85 11.80 9.66 -11.12
C ASP A 85 12.51 8.79 -10.07
N GLY A 86 12.76 7.53 -10.43
CA GLY A 86 13.40 6.55 -9.55
C GLY A 86 12.51 6.00 -8.45
N ARG A 87 11.19 6.27 -8.48
CA ARG A 87 10.20 5.65 -7.60
C ARG A 87 9.39 4.60 -8.34
N ASP A 88 9.11 3.49 -7.67
CA ASP A 88 8.28 2.43 -8.25
C ASP A 88 6.78 2.66 -8.01
N ALA A 89 6.43 3.31 -6.90
CA ALA A 89 5.06 3.69 -6.58
C ALA A 89 5.03 4.90 -5.65
N GLY A 90 3.93 5.66 -5.72
CA GLY A 90 3.55 6.66 -4.73
C GLY A 90 2.37 6.14 -3.90
N THR A 91 2.33 6.47 -2.60
CA THR A 91 1.40 5.84 -1.67
C THR A 91 0.76 6.81 -0.70
N ARG A 92 -0.41 6.41 -0.18
CA ARG A 92 -1.07 6.97 1.00
C ARG A 92 -1.44 5.85 1.97
N MET A 93 -1.24 6.05 3.27
CA MET A 93 -1.51 5.06 4.31
C MET A 93 -2.50 5.58 5.34
N PHE A 94 -3.56 4.82 5.57
CA PHE A 94 -4.62 5.12 6.52
C PHE A 94 -4.75 4.02 7.56
N ALA A 95 -4.57 4.35 8.84
CA ALA A 95 -4.65 3.40 9.95
C ALA A 95 -5.45 3.95 11.15
N PRO A 96 -6.72 4.32 10.96
CA PRO A 96 -7.52 4.95 12.02
C PRO A 96 -7.76 4.02 13.21
N ARG A 97 -7.75 2.70 13.03
CA ARG A 97 -7.80 1.70 14.13
C ARG A 97 -6.74 1.95 15.20
N TYR A 98 -5.60 2.50 14.81
CA TYR A 98 -4.48 2.83 15.72
C TYR A 98 -4.38 4.33 16.03
N GLY A 99 -5.42 5.09 15.74
CA GLY A 99 -5.45 6.53 15.95
C GLY A 99 -4.64 7.34 14.93
N ILE A 100 -4.21 6.70 13.84
CA ILE A 100 -3.42 7.33 12.78
C ILE A 100 -4.33 7.52 11.56
N LEU A 101 -4.79 8.75 11.32
CA LEU A 101 -5.65 9.02 10.17
C LEU A 101 -4.87 8.84 8.86
N GLU A 102 -3.69 9.45 8.76
CA GLU A 102 -2.77 9.26 7.64
C GLU A 102 -1.33 9.38 8.13
N GLU A 103 -0.43 8.56 7.60
CA GLU A 103 1.00 8.53 7.98
C GLU A 103 1.90 8.82 6.78
N SER A 104 3.03 9.51 7.05
CA SER A 104 3.97 9.92 6.01
C SER A 104 5.04 8.88 5.67
N ALA A 105 5.24 7.87 6.52
CA ALA A 105 6.24 6.81 6.32
C ALA A 105 5.85 5.53 7.07
N THR A 106 5.71 4.41 6.36
CA THR A 106 5.30 3.13 6.97
C THR A 106 6.06 1.97 6.35
N GLY A 107 7.20 1.63 6.94
CA GLY A 107 8.05 0.54 6.45
C GLY A 107 7.33 -0.81 6.41
N MET A 108 6.51 -1.10 7.45
CA MET A 108 5.75 -2.37 7.52
C MET A 108 4.62 -2.49 6.47
N ALA A 109 4.22 -1.40 5.81
CA ALA A 109 3.26 -1.41 4.72
C ALA A 109 3.94 -1.43 3.34
N ALA A 110 5.13 -0.83 3.22
CA ALA A 110 5.90 -0.83 1.98
C ALA A 110 6.34 -2.25 1.56
N GLY A 111 6.66 -3.11 2.53
CA GLY A 111 6.97 -4.52 2.28
C GLY A 111 5.83 -5.28 1.60
N PRO A 112 4.62 -5.32 2.18
CA PRO A 112 3.42 -5.86 1.53
C PRO A 112 3.17 -5.32 0.13
N LEU A 113 3.33 -4.01 -0.08
CA LEU A 113 3.19 -3.42 -1.41
C LEU A 113 4.23 -3.96 -2.41
N ALA A 114 5.51 -4.04 -2.04
CA ALA A 114 6.54 -4.58 -2.93
C ALA A 114 6.24 -6.03 -3.33
N CYS A 115 5.76 -6.85 -2.38
CA CYS A 115 5.30 -8.20 -2.67
C CYS A 115 4.12 -8.20 -3.65
N TYR A 116 3.15 -7.33 -3.45
CA TYR A 116 2.00 -7.18 -4.34
C TYR A 116 2.41 -6.75 -5.75
N LEU A 117 3.30 -5.76 -5.89
CA LEU A 117 3.80 -5.28 -7.19
C LEU A 117 4.49 -6.40 -7.95
N ARG A 118 5.25 -7.25 -7.26
CA ARG A 118 5.91 -8.39 -7.89
C ARG A 118 4.92 -9.49 -8.27
N GLU A 119 4.12 -9.97 -7.34
CA GLU A 119 3.30 -11.18 -7.52
C GLU A 119 2.00 -10.90 -8.30
N GLN A 120 1.36 -9.75 -8.09
CA GLN A 120 0.08 -9.43 -8.73
C GLN A 120 0.24 -8.61 -10.00
N LEU A 121 1.18 -7.67 -10.03
CA LEU A 121 1.42 -6.83 -11.21
C LEU A 121 2.60 -7.30 -12.08
N GLY A 122 3.26 -8.39 -11.70
CA GLY A 122 4.31 -9.02 -12.51
C GLY A 122 5.61 -8.23 -12.62
N MET A 123 5.90 -7.32 -11.69
CA MET A 123 7.14 -6.56 -11.67
C MET A 123 8.30 -7.44 -11.23
N GLN A 124 9.08 -8.00 -12.17
CA GLN A 124 10.18 -8.91 -11.93
C GLN A 124 11.43 -8.19 -11.39
N LYS A 125 11.28 -7.55 -10.21
CA LYS A 125 12.34 -6.82 -9.50
C LYS A 125 12.59 -7.44 -8.12
N HIS A 126 13.78 -7.20 -7.58
CA HIS A 126 14.16 -7.57 -6.21
C HIS A 126 14.20 -6.37 -5.28
N GLU A 127 14.31 -5.16 -5.84
CA GLU A 127 14.39 -3.93 -5.09
C GLU A 127 13.32 -2.96 -5.58
N PHE A 128 12.61 -2.37 -4.62
CA PHE A 128 11.55 -1.38 -4.86
C PHE A 128 11.83 -0.12 -4.06
N THR A 129 11.57 1.02 -4.66
CA THR A 129 11.67 2.32 -4.02
C THR A 129 10.28 2.93 -3.95
N ILE A 130 9.70 2.96 -2.76
CA ILE A 130 8.34 3.42 -2.51
C ILE A 130 8.37 4.83 -1.93
N GLU A 131 7.57 5.72 -2.48
CA GLU A 131 7.36 7.05 -1.92
C GLU A 131 6.03 7.12 -1.18
N GLN A 132 6.04 7.73 0.00
CA GLN A 132 4.85 7.96 0.81
C GLN A 132 4.83 9.40 1.32
N GLY A 133 3.63 9.94 1.58
CA GLY A 133 3.48 11.24 2.22
C GLY A 133 3.46 12.45 1.30
N ARG A 134 3.82 12.33 0.02
CA ARG A 134 3.75 13.45 -0.93
C ARG A 134 2.33 13.94 -1.14
N TRP A 135 1.37 13.03 -1.17
CA TRP A 135 -0.02 13.30 -1.50
C TRP A 135 -0.91 13.57 -0.28
N MET A 136 -0.32 13.72 0.89
CA MET A 136 -1.01 14.19 2.09
C MET A 136 -1.48 15.64 1.92
N ALA A 137 -2.50 16.04 2.67
CA ALA A 137 -2.99 17.44 2.70
C ALA A 137 -1.87 18.43 3.03
N THR A 138 -1.01 18.07 3.98
CA THR A 138 0.29 18.72 4.21
C THR A 138 1.37 17.76 3.76
N PRO A 139 1.99 17.95 2.58
CA PRO A 139 2.96 17.02 2.05
C PRO A 139 4.17 16.82 2.97
N SER A 140 4.49 15.56 3.23
CA SER A 140 5.66 15.14 4.00
C SER A 140 6.27 13.91 3.33
N PRO A 141 6.94 14.08 2.16
CA PRO A 141 7.41 12.96 1.38
C PRO A 141 8.54 12.21 2.08
N SER A 142 8.44 10.89 2.08
CA SER A 142 9.46 9.96 2.54
C SER A 142 9.71 8.89 1.49
N VAL A 143 10.88 8.26 1.56
CA VAL A 143 11.30 7.19 0.65
C VAL A 143 11.63 5.96 1.46
N ILE A 144 11.05 4.84 1.06
CA ILE A 144 11.25 3.55 1.70
C ILE A 144 11.77 2.58 0.65
N ASP A 145 12.98 2.06 0.88
CA ASP A 145 13.57 1.04 0.03
C ASP A 145 13.18 -0.35 0.55
N VAL A 146 12.68 -1.20 -0.33
CA VAL A 146 12.30 -2.59 -0.02
C VAL A 146 13.14 -3.53 -0.86
N ARG A 147 13.74 -4.53 -0.21
CA ARG A 147 14.47 -5.61 -0.87
C ARG A 147 13.77 -6.94 -0.61
N LEU A 148 13.51 -7.68 -1.69
CA LEU A 148 12.94 -9.02 -1.65
C LEU A 148 14.03 -10.06 -1.83
N THR A 149 13.99 -11.11 -1.01
CA THR A 149 14.78 -12.32 -1.21
C THR A 149 13.93 -13.34 -1.96
N ILE A 150 14.40 -13.77 -3.11
CA ILE A 150 13.66 -14.68 -3.99
C ILE A 150 14.30 -16.06 -3.91
N GLY A 151 13.49 -17.07 -3.67
CA GLY A 151 13.92 -18.46 -3.60
C GLY A 151 14.12 -19.10 -4.97
N ASN A 152 14.60 -20.34 -4.98
CA ASN A 152 14.86 -21.11 -6.18
C ASN A 152 13.59 -21.43 -6.99
N ASP A 153 12.43 -21.42 -6.35
CA ASP A 153 11.10 -21.60 -6.96
C ASP A 153 10.52 -20.29 -7.52
N ASN A 154 11.32 -19.20 -7.52
CA ASN A 154 10.92 -17.85 -7.87
C ASN A 154 9.91 -17.19 -6.89
N GLY A 155 9.61 -17.81 -5.77
CA GLY A 155 8.76 -17.25 -4.71
C GLY A 155 9.51 -16.29 -3.79
N ILE A 156 8.77 -15.40 -3.11
CA ILE A 156 9.33 -14.49 -2.12
C ILE A 156 9.53 -15.24 -0.80
N GLU A 157 10.77 -15.44 -0.38
CA GLU A 157 11.11 -16.07 0.90
C GLU A 157 11.15 -15.08 2.05
N ASN A 158 11.68 -13.89 1.79
CA ASN A 158 11.85 -12.85 2.80
C ASN A 158 11.84 -11.45 2.18
N LEU A 159 11.66 -10.44 3.04
CA LEU A 159 11.73 -9.05 2.63
C LEU A 159 12.41 -8.21 3.72
N PHE A 160 12.99 -7.10 3.30
CA PHE A 160 13.58 -6.09 4.15
C PHE A 160 13.06 -4.72 3.70
N ALA A 161 12.57 -3.91 4.63
CA ALA A 161 12.13 -2.54 4.37
C ALA A 161 12.90 -1.59 5.26
N GLY A 162 13.44 -0.51 4.67
CA GLY A 162 14.18 0.52 5.39
C GLY A 162 13.98 1.90 4.77
N GLY A 163 13.91 2.93 5.61
CA GLY A 163 13.85 4.33 5.18
C GLY A 163 15.21 4.99 5.22
N ARG A 164 15.39 6.02 4.39
CA ARG A 164 16.52 6.96 4.50
C ARG A 164 16.07 8.15 5.33
N GLY A 165 16.63 8.30 6.53
CA GLY A 165 16.44 9.47 7.36
C GLY A 165 17.55 10.50 7.13
N SER A 166 17.20 11.78 7.00
CA SER A 166 18.15 12.89 7.10
C SER A 166 17.94 13.58 8.44
N ILE A 167 19.04 13.80 9.17
CA ILE A 167 19.03 14.67 10.35
C ILE A 167 19.01 16.10 9.82
N LYS A 168 17.95 16.85 10.12
CA LYS A 168 17.99 18.31 9.95
C LYS A 168 18.72 18.85 11.17
N GLU A 169 19.89 19.44 10.94
CA GLU A 169 20.57 20.32 11.91
C GLU A 169 19.77 21.60 12.11
#